data_a77441f458481cbe71e0356d77ef2cd8
#
_entry.id   a77441f458481cbe71e0356d77ef2cd8
#
_cell.length_a   1.000
_cell.length_b   1.000
_cell.length_c   1.000
_cell.angle_alpha   90.00
_cell.angle_beta   90.00
_cell.angle_gamma   90.00
#
_symmetry.space_group_name_H-M   'P 1'
#
loop_
_entity.id
_entity.type
_entity.pdbx_description
1 polymer ?
#
loop_
_entity_poly.entity_id
_entity_poly.type
_entity_poly.pdbx_seq_one_letter_code
_entity_poly.pdbx_strand_id
1 'polypeptide(L)'
;MARLLRALGWLLTAVSVWGLFRLAAALPPDGYGLRFAEPLSPAQTDALRRAAGEQGLDLTLWREEEILLTTGTGRSCKARLLTLNGDPWLAFPSNYCVGTAPGAEQWDGCAVSGPLADALFGSRKADGLVLDVNDSPRHITGVLESEGEFLLCPESADGGMGYTAAALGGIATGDPRGTVQAILQSAGLTADTVTMLPYATLRLVLTWLAWLPLVTAGLRLARQVWHGLQLSRGVRWLAGFGIAVTAALLLPAGLALLPRWLIPSRWSDPGFWTGLADTLWGTLQCFLHLPNTVPEQRLARQLLTAAGCLAGFMLGALILSESTVNRHPCRHRQTEEKPSSDG
;
A
#
# COMPACT_ATOMS: atom_id res chain seq x y z
N MET A 1 -23.68 -9.16 -27.96
CA MET A 1 -23.08 -9.87 -26.84
C MET A 1 -21.56 -9.67 -26.77
N ALA A 2 -20.76 -9.97 -27.79
CA ALA A 2 -19.29 -9.82 -27.77
C ALA A 2 -18.76 -8.39 -27.54
N ARG A 3 -19.47 -7.34 -27.96
CA ARG A 3 -19.09 -5.94 -27.68
C ARG A 3 -19.31 -5.57 -26.21
N LEU A 4 -20.40 -6.05 -25.59
CA LEU A 4 -20.71 -5.84 -24.18
C LEU A 4 -19.68 -6.55 -23.28
N LEU A 5 -19.32 -7.79 -23.60
CA LEU A 5 -18.27 -8.54 -22.86
C LEU A 5 -16.92 -7.82 -22.92
N ARG A 6 -16.55 -7.26 -24.07
CA ARG A 6 -15.31 -6.46 -24.17
C ARG A 6 -15.37 -5.18 -23.35
N ALA A 7 -16.49 -4.45 -23.42
CA ALA A 7 -16.68 -3.25 -22.61
C ALA A 7 -16.58 -3.59 -21.12
N LEU A 8 -17.16 -4.70 -20.69
CA LEU A 8 -17.06 -5.19 -19.31
C LEU A 8 -15.60 -5.54 -18.94
N GLY A 9 -14.89 -6.25 -19.82
CA GLY A 9 -13.47 -6.59 -19.58
C GLY A 9 -12.57 -5.36 -19.43
N TRP A 10 -12.77 -4.33 -20.27
CA TRP A 10 -12.06 -3.06 -20.14
C TRP A 10 -12.44 -2.29 -18.88
N LEU A 11 -13.73 -2.26 -18.53
CA LEU A 11 -14.20 -1.62 -17.31
C LEU A 11 -13.57 -2.27 -16.06
N LEU A 12 -13.60 -3.60 -15.96
CA LEU A 12 -12.97 -4.34 -14.86
C LEU A 12 -11.49 -4.03 -14.76
N THR A 13 -10.78 -4.03 -15.88
CA THR A 13 -9.35 -3.70 -15.91
C THR A 13 -9.10 -2.26 -15.41
N ALA A 14 -9.88 -1.29 -15.90
CA ALA A 14 -9.71 0.12 -15.53
C ALA A 14 -10.01 0.35 -14.03
N VAL A 15 -11.09 -0.22 -13.50
CA VAL A 15 -11.44 -0.13 -12.07
C VAL A 15 -10.36 -0.78 -11.20
N SER A 16 -9.85 -1.95 -11.62
CA SER A 16 -8.78 -2.66 -10.90
C SER A 16 -7.48 -1.85 -10.84
N VAL A 17 -7.06 -1.27 -11.97
CA VAL A 17 -5.87 -0.41 -12.06
C VAL A 17 -6.02 0.81 -11.16
N TRP A 18 -7.17 1.49 -11.25
CA TRP A 18 -7.44 2.66 -10.43
C TRP A 18 -7.45 2.31 -8.94
N GLY A 19 -8.06 1.17 -8.55
CA GLY A 19 -8.07 0.68 -7.17
C GLY A 19 -6.67 0.42 -6.64
N LEU A 20 -5.80 -0.25 -7.40
CA LEU A 20 -4.41 -0.52 -7.01
C LEU A 20 -3.60 0.78 -6.83
N PHE A 21 -3.74 1.77 -7.73
CA PHE A 21 -3.07 3.06 -7.56
C PHE A 21 -3.57 3.81 -6.31
N ARG A 22 -4.87 3.79 -6.05
CA ARG A 22 -5.44 4.38 -4.84
C ARG A 22 -4.89 3.73 -3.57
N LEU A 23 -4.81 2.40 -3.54
CA LEU A 23 -4.24 1.65 -2.40
C LEU A 23 -2.75 1.95 -2.22
N ALA A 24 -1.99 1.97 -3.31
CA ALA A 24 -0.57 2.35 -3.26
C ALA A 24 -0.37 3.78 -2.71
N ALA A 25 -1.21 4.73 -3.14
CA ALA A 25 -1.13 6.12 -2.68
C ALA A 25 -1.51 6.30 -1.20
N ALA A 26 -2.30 5.39 -0.63
CA ALA A 26 -2.72 5.43 0.77
C ALA A 26 -1.62 4.91 1.74
N LEU A 27 -0.56 4.29 1.23
CA LEU A 27 0.56 3.82 2.04
C LEU A 27 1.65 4.91 2.14
N PRO A 28 2.32 5.03 3.32
CA PRO A 28 3.44 5.96 3.47
C PRO A 28 4.54 5.66 2.45
N PRO A 29 5.10 6.68 1.77
CA PRO A 29 6.11 6.47 0.72
C PRO A 29 7.43 5.90 1.27
N ASP A 30 7.87 6.37 2.43
CA ASP A 30 9.20 6.13 2.99
C ASP A 30 9.12 5.58 4.42
N GLY A 31 8.04 4.83 4.73
CA GLY A 31 7.74 4.39 6.08
C GLY A 31 8.05 2.93 6.36
N TYR A 32 8.50 2.68 7.60
CA TYR A 32 8.58 1.37 8.21
C TYR A 32 7.72 1.31 9.46
N GLY A 33 6.86 0.30 9.55
CA GLY A 33 6.19 -0.03 10.80
C GLY A 33 7.01 -1.03 11.60
N LEU A 34 7.06 -0.82 12.90
CA LEU A 34 7.70 -1.73 13.86
C LEU A 34 6.65 -2.20 14.85
N ARG A 35 6.66 -3.47 15.19
CA ARG A 35 5.79 -4.07 16.21
C ARG A 35 6.65 -4.82 17.18
N PHE A 36 6.53 -4.47 18.44
CA PHE A 36 7.32 -5.02 19.52
C PHE A 36 6.55 -6.18 20.16
N ALA A 37 7.23 -7.30 20.39
CA ALA A 37 6.64 -8.46 21.06
C ALA A 37 6.27 -8.13 22.52
N GLU A 38 7.06 -7.26 23.15
CA GLU A 38 6.82 -6.75 24.49
C GLU A 38 6.81 -5.21 24.48
N PRO A 39 6.06 -4.55 25.38
CA PRO A 39 6.06 -3.10 25.48
C PRO A 39 7.47 -2.55 25.77
N LEU A 40 7.84 -1.47 25.07
CA LEU A 40 9.15 -0.84 25.26
C LEU A 40 9.33 -0.30 26.67
N SER A 41 10.48 -0.55 27.26
CA SER A 41 10.91 0.13 28.48
C SER A 41 11.25 1.59 28.20
N PRO A 42 11.25 2.48 29.23
CA PRO A 42 11.62 3.89 29.06
C PRO A 42 13.03 4.05 28.46
N ALA A 43 13.99 3.23 28.92
CA ALA A 43 15.36 3.27 28.41
C ALA A 43 15.45 2.89 26.91
N GLN A 44 14.67 1.90 26.46
CA GLN A 44 14.60 1.50 25.05
C GLN A 44 13.90 2.59 24.22
N THR A 45 12.85 3.20 24.75
CA THR A 45 12.15 4.32 24.12
C THR A 45 13.10 5.48 23.85
N ASP A 46 13.86 5.89 24.86
CA ASP A 46 14.84 7.00 24.75
C ASP A 46 16.00 6.65 23.83
N ALA A 47 16.46 5.40 23.85
CA ALA A 47 17.51 4.94 22.95
C ALA A 47 17.01 4.94 21.48
N LEU A 48 15.79 4.49 21.25
CA LEU A 48 15.18 4.47 19.93
C LEU A 48 14.97 5.90 19.37
N ARG A 49 14.51 6.84 20.24
CA ARG A 49 14.37 8.26 19.86
C ARG A 49 15.69 8.89 19.50
N ARG A 50 16.73 8.67 20.30
CA ARG A 50 18.09 9.19 20.03
C ARG A 50 18.64 8.64 18.72
N ALA A 51 18.55 7.32 18.52
CA ALA A 51 19.06 6.68 17.32
C ALA A 51 18.32 7.14 16.04
N ALA A 52 17.02 7.35 16.09
CA ALA A 52 16.24 7.90 14.98
C ALA A 52 16.64 9.36 14.72
N GLY A 53 16.75 10.18 15.78
CA GLY A 53 17.13 11.59 15.68
C GLY A 53 18.56 11.79 15.13
N GLU A 54 19.53 10.96 15.52
CA GLU A 54 20.89 10.98 14.99
C GLU A 54 20.95 10.72 13.48
N GLN A 55 20.00 9.96 12.96
CA GLN A 55 19.87 9.68 11.53
C GLN A 55 18.92 10.65 10.80
N GLY A 56 18.34 11.62 11.50
CA GLY A 56 17.39 12.57 10.94
C GLY A 56 16.08 11.93 10.46
N LEU A 57 15.67 10.85 11.12
CA LEU A 57 14.43 10.13 10.78
C LEU A 57 13.30 10.56 11.70
N ASP A 58 12.10 10.63 11.11
CA ASP A 58 10.89 10.84 11.87
C ASP A 58 10.47 9.55 12.59
N LEU A 59 10.18 9.65 13.88
CA LEU A 59 9.74 8.52 14.70
C LEU A 59 8.43 8.86 15.38
N THR A 60 7.44 8.00 15.21
CA THR A 60 6.20 8.02 15.99
C THR A 60 6.05 6.71 16.72
N LEU A 61 5.93 6.79 18.03
CA LEU A 61 5.67 5.66 18.93
C LEU A 61 4.18 5.62 19.24
N TRP A 62 3.61 4.42 19.42
CA TRP A 62 2.22 4.31 19.78
C TRP A 62 1.90 3.00 20.51
N ARG A 63 0.76 3.04 21.23
CA ARG A 63 0.13 1.90 21.87
C ARG A 63 -1.37 1.94 21.63
N GLU A 64 -2.02 0.81 21.76
CA GLU A 64 -3.46 0.66 21.62
C GLU A 64 -4.02 0.00 22.87
N GLU A 65 -5.11 0.54 23.37
CA GLU A 65 -5.86 0.01 24.52
C GLU A 65 -7.36 0.13 24.28
N GLU A 66 -8.14 -0.79 24.82
CA GLU A 66 -9.61 -0.68 24.79
C GLU A 66 -10.09 0.14 25.96
N ILE A 67 -10.93 1.14 25.68
CA ILE A 67 -11.53 2.02 26.70
C ILE A 67 -13.03 2.12 26.52
N LEU A 68 -13.72 2.47 27.62
CA LEU A 68 -15.11 2.87 27.59
C LEU A 68 -15.18 4.40 27.65
N LEU A 69 -15.69 5.00 26.59
CA LEU A 69 -15.89 6.43 26.50
C LEU A 69 -17.32 6.78 26.92
N THR A 70 -17.45 7.87 27.65
CA THR A 70 -18.75 8.38 28.04
C THR A 70 -18.81 9.89 27.77
N THR A 71 -19.91 10.33 27.16
CA THR A 71 -20.15 11.75 26.92
C THR A 71 -20.94 12.37 28.08
N GLY A 72 -20.86 13.68 28.26
CA GLY A 72 -21.67 14.39 29.21
C GLY A 72 -23.19 14.23 29.02
N THR A 73 -23.63 13.74 27.88
CA THR A 73 -25.03 13.39 27.57
C THR A 73 -25.44 11.98 28.03
N GLY A 74 -24.51 11.21 28.63
CA GLY A 74 -24.77 9.86 29.16
C GLY A 74 -24.68 8.77 28.08
N ARG A 75 -24.27 9.06 26.83
CA ARG A 75 -23.99 8.03 25.84
C ARG A 75 -22.62 7.44 26.10
N SER A 76 -22.52 6.11 26.01
CA SER A 76 -21.28 5.39 26.18
C SER A 76 -21.00 4.47 24.96
N CYS A 77 -19.73 4.37 24.59
CA CYS A 77 -19.27 3.48 23.51
C CYS A 77 -17.92 2.87 23.89
N LYS A 78 -17.75 1.58 23.59
CA LYS A 78 -16.42 0.95 23.66
C LYS A 78 -15.62 1.37 22.43
N ALA A 79 -14.43 1.87 22.66
CA ALA A 79 -13.54 2.31 21.59
C ALA A 79 -12.11 1.87 21.84
N ARG A 80 -11.32 1.88 20.80
CA ARG A 80 -9.88 1.67 20.89
C ARG A 80 -9.17 3.02 20.95
N LEU A 81 -8.43 3.24 22.01
CA LEU A 81 -7.58 4.41 22.16
C LEU A 81 -6.19 4.11 21.58
N LEU A 82 -5.80 4.87 20.58
CA LEU A 82 -4.43 4.92 20.08
C LEU A 82 -3.74 6.12 20.70
N THR A 83 -2.83 5.86 21.62
CA THR A 83 -1.99 6.88 22.24
C THR A 83 -0.71 7.02 21.45
N LEU A 84 -0.44 8.21 20.94
CA LEU A 84 0.63 8.49 19.98
C LEU A 84 1.66 9.45 20.60
N ASN A 85 2.92 9.19 20.29
CA ASN A 85 4.00 10.13 20.57
C ASN A 85 4.81 10.36 19.28
N GLY A 86 4.58 11.51 18.66
CA GLY A 86 5.11 11.90 17.37
C GLY A 86 4.01 12.31 16.38
N ASP A 87 4.31 12.27 15.09
CA ASP A 87 3.36 12.65 14.03
C ASP A 87 2.27 11.58 13.84
N PRO A 88 0.99 11.91 14.07
CA PRO A 88 -0.13 11.00 13.85
C PRO A 88 -0.21 10.46 12.41
N TRP A 89 0.20 11.26 11.43
CA TRP A 89 0.18 10.87 10.02
C TRP A 89 1.13 9.70 9.71
N LEU A 90 2.26 9.63 10.41
CA LEU A 90 3.24 8.57 10.20
C LEU A 90 2.73 7.22 10.73
N ALA A 91 2.04 7.23 11.88
CA ALA A 91 1.48 6.02 12.47
C ALA A 91 0.16 5.60 11.81
N PHE A 92 -0.69 6.57 11.48
CA PHE A 92 -2.03 6.32 10.96
C PHE A 92 -2.41 7.34 9.85
N PRO A 93 -1.87 7.19 8.64
CA PRO A 93 -2.19 8.08 7.53
C PRO A 93 -3.69 7.98 7.19
N SER A 94 -4.44 9.05 7.39
CA SER A 94 -5.90 9.08 7.20
C SER A 94 -6.37 10.42 6.70
N ASN A 95 -7.48 10.41 5.95
CA ASN A 95 -8.20 11.63 5.61
C ASN A 95 -9.13 12.01 6.77
N TYR A 96 -9.40 13.30 6.87
CA TYR A 96 -10.33 13.86 7.84
C TYR A 96 -11.60 14.32 7.13
N CYS A 97 -12.77 13.92 7.65
CA CYS A 97 -14.05 14.42 7.17
C CYS A 97 -14.26 15.88 7.59
N VAL A 98 -13.80 16.20 8.80
CA VAL A 98 -13.90 17.54 9.41
C VAL A 98 -12.68 17.75 10.30
N GLY A 99 -12.15 18.97 10.36
CA GLY A 99 -11.00 19.31 11.19
C GLY A 99 -9.68 18.74 10.70
N THR A 100 -8.73 18.56 11.62
CA THR A 100 -7.36 18.11 11.33
C THR A 100 -6.86 17.13 12.40
N ALA A 101 -5.71 16.50 12.12
CA ALA A 101 -4.99 15.74 13.13
C ALA A 101 -4.67 16.62 14.34
N PRO A 102 -4.71 16.07 15.57
CA PRO A 102 -4.15 16.79 16.72
C PRO A 102 -2.64 16.96 16.51
N GLY A 103 -2.12 18.15 16.82
CA GLY A 103 -0.67 18.38 16.76
C GLY A 103 0.07 17.48 17.77
N ALA A 104 1.32 17.15 17.49
CA ALA A 104 2.13 16.30 18.38
C ALA A 104 2.29 16.89 19.79
N GLU A 105 2.24 18.23 19.91
CA GLU A 105 2.32 18.97 21.18
C GLU A 105 0.93 19.31 21.77
N GLN A 106 -0.14 19.01 21.04
CA GLN A 106 -1.51 19.32 21.46
C GLN A 106 -2.10 18.14 22.23
N TRP A 107 -1.58 17.91 23.40
CA TRP A 107 -1.94 16.78 24.27
C TRP A 107 -3.35 16.88 24.88
N ASP A 108 -4.01 18.02 24.82
CA ASP A 108 -5.43 18.21 25.13
C ASP A 108 -6.36 17.93 23.94
N GLY A 109 -5.79 17.72 22.74
CA GLY A 109 -6.52 17.39 21.52
C GLY A 109 -6.70 15.89 21.31
N CYS A 110 -7.74 15.51 20.58
CA CYS A 110 -7.91 14.15 20.07
C CYS A 110 -8.60 14.16 18.71
N ALA A 111 -8.39 13.10 17.92
CA ALA A 111 -9.16 12.87 16.72
C ALA A 111 -9.98 11.58 16.87
N VAL A 112 -11.24 11.61 16.46
CA VAL A 112 -12.17 10.48 16.59
C VAL A 112 -12.50 9.91 15.21
N SER A 113 -12.76 8.61 15.12
CA SER A 113 -13.28 8.00 13.89
C SER A 113 -14.73 8.42 13.62
N GLY A 114 -15.15 8.46 12.35
CA GLY A 114 -16.51 8.78 11.96
C GLY A 114 -17.57 7.92 12.67
N PRO A 115 -17.45 6.58 12.71
CA PRO A 115 -18.37 5.73 13.45
C PRO A 115 -18.43 6.03 14.94
N LEU A 116 -17.30 6.34 15.59
CA LEU A 116 -17.27 6.73 17.00
C LEU A 116 -17.98 8.08 17.22
N ALA A 117 -17.76 9.06 16.34
CA ALA A 117 -18.46 10.34 16.38
C ALA A 117 -19.97 10.16 16.21
N ASP A 118 -20.40 9.31 15.26
CA ASP A 118 -21.81 8.99 15.06
C ASP A 118 -22.41 8.29 16.29
N ALA A 119 -21.69 7.36 16.94
CA ALA A 119 -22.16 6.65 18.13
C ALA A 119 -22.30 7.56 19.34
N LEU A 120 -21.31 8.42 19.61
CA LEU A 120 -21.28 9.28 20.79
C LEU A 120 -22.13 10.56 20.63
N PHE A 121 -22.08 11.19 19.46
CA PHE A 121 -22.69 12.51 19.24
C PHE A 121 -23.86 12.47 18.25
N GLY A 122 -24.05 11.36 17.52
CA GLY A 122 -25.08 11.23 16.47
C GLY A 122 -24.75 12.04 15.21
N SER A 123 -23.52 12.51 15.04
CA SER A 123 -23.07 13.31 13.91
C SER A 123 -21.57 13.23 13.75
N ARG A 124 -21.10 13.25 12.50
CA ARG A 124 -19.68 13.37 12.16
C ARG A 124 -19.13 14.80 12.28
N LYS A 125 -19.98 15.78 12.57
CA LYS A 125 -19.56 17.14 12.89
C LYS A 125 -19.36 17.26 14.39
N ALA A 126 -18.29 16.66 14.88
CA ALA A 126 -17.97 16.61 16.31
C ALA A 126 -16.72 17.43 16.65
N ASP A 127 -16.16 18.16 15.69
CA ASP A 127 -15.02 19.07 15.91
C ASP A 127 -15.35 20.15 16.94
N GLY A 128 -14.41 20.42 17.83
CA GLY A 128 -14.59 21.38 18.95
C GLY A 128 -15.38 20.84 20.15
N LEU A 129 -15.99 19.66 20.06
CA LEU A 129 -16.64 19.04 21.22
C LEU A 129 -15.60 18.47 22.20
N VAL A 130 -16.02 18.30 23.46
CA VAL A 130 -15.16 17.73 24.50
C VAL A 130 -15.59 16.30 24.78
N LEU A 131 -14.59 15.43 24.93
CA LEU A 131 -14.74 14.03 25.26
C LEU A 131 -13.86 13.70 26.48
N ASP A 132 -14.40 13.00 27.45
CA ASP A 132 -13.62 12.53 28.58
C ASP A 132 -12.91 11.23 28.23
N VAL A 133 -11.58 11.27 28.30
CA VAL A 133 -10.69 10.12 28.01
C VAL A 133 -9.87 9.86 29.26
N ASN A 134 -10.12 8.75 29.93
CA ASN A 134 -9.44 8.38 31.20
C ASN A 134 -9.45 9.53 32.23
N ASP A 135 -10.64 10.07 32.50
CA ASP A 135 -10.88 11.19 33.43
C ASP A 135 -10.17 12.51 33.05
N SER A 136 -9.74 12.63 31.82
CA SER A 136 -9.13 13.84 31.27
C SER A 136 -9.96 14.39 30.12
N PRO A 137 -10.43 15.64 30.18
CA PRO A 137 -11.16 16.24 29.07
C PRO A 137 -10.24 16.49 27.89
N ARG A 138 -10.65 16.03 26.71
CA ARG A 138 -9.95 16.19 25.44
C ARG A 138 -10.85 16.92 24.47
N HIS A 139 -10.28 17.84 23.69
CA HIS A 139 -10.98 18.52 22.61
C HIS A 139 -10.86 17.73 21.31
N ILE A 140 -11.98 17.49 20.65
CA ILE A 140 -11.98 16.84 19.33
C ILE A 140 -11.50 17.85 18.31
N THR A 141 -10.30 17.61 17.73
CA THR A 141 -9.68 18.46 16.71
C THR A 141 -10.06 18.04 15.29
N GLY A 142 -10.48 16.79 15.12
CA GLY A 142 -10.91 16.30 13.82
C GLY A 142 -11.62 14.96 13.89
N VAL A 143 -12.34 14.66 12.81
CA VAL A 143 -13.05 13.40 12.60
C VAL A 143 -12.46 12.68 11.41
N LEU A 144 -11.94 11.47 11.64
CA LEU A 144 -11.28 10.65 10.62
C LEU A 144 -12.30 9.93 9.72
N GLU A 145 -12.02 9.90 8.43
CA GLU A 145 -12.70 9.04 7.48
C GLU A 145 -12.16 7.60 7.59
N SER A 146 -12.70 6.85 8.54
CA SER A 146 -12.24 5.50 8.82
C SER A 146 -13.40 4.62 9.29
N GLU A 147 -13.20 3.32 9.24
CA GLU A 147 -14.10 2.32 9.76
C GLU A 147 -13.62 1.86 11.15
N GLY A 148 -14.57 1.49 12.01
CA GLY A 148 -14.32 1.08 13.40
C GLY A 148 -14.35 2.24 14.38
N GLU A 149 -14.55 1.90 15.64
CA GLU A 149 -14.71 2.85 16.75
C GLU A 149 -13.37 3.02 17.47
N PHE A 150 -12.64 4.09 17.13
CA PHE A 150 -11.36 4.41 17.75
C PHE A 150 -11.12 5.91 17.79
N LEU A 151 -10.15 6.29 18.65
CA LEU A 151 -9.69 7.67 18.76
C LEU A 151 -8.15 7.71 18.80
N LEU A 152 -7.60 8.80 18.33
CA LEU A 152 -6.17 9.11 18.34
C LEU A 152 -5.93 10.22 19.35
N CYS A 153 -5.09 9.98 20.35
CA CYS A 153 -4.69 10.97 21.34
C CYS A 153 -3.18 11.12 21.34
N PRO A 154 -2.64 12.33 21.17
CA PRO A 154 -1.24 12.59 21.45
C PRO A 154 -0.94 12.38 22.93
N GLU A 155 0.22 11.87 23.23
CA GLU A 155 0.73 11.72 24.59
C GLU A 155 1.84 12.73 24.85
N SER A 156 1.92 13.27 26.09
CA SER A 156 3.03 14.12 26.49
C SER A 156 4.37 13.36 26.35
N ALA A 157 5.42 14.09 26.00
CA ALA A 157 6.76 13.52 25.87
C ALA A 157 7.23 12.75 27.11
N ASP A 158 6.78 13.19 28.30
CA ASP A 158 7.17 12.62 29.59
C ASP A 158 6.29 11.43 30.04
N GLY A 159 5.17 11.17 29.36
CA GLY A 159 4.17 10.17 29.78
C GLY A 159 4.36 8.76 29.18
N GLY A 160 5.26 8.59 28.25
CA GLY A 160 5.29 7.44 27.37
C GLY A 160 5.97 6.20 27.94
N MET A 161 5.22 5.38 28.66
CA MET A 161 5.67 4.02 29.01
C MET A 161 4.85 2.98 28.26
N GLY A 162 5.52 1.91 27.78
CA GLY A 162 4.85 0.74 27.27
C GLY A 162 4.34 0.85 25.83
N TYR A 163 5.04 1.55 24.95
CA TYR A 163 4.73 1.53 23.52
C TYR A 163 4.91 0.13 22.95
N THR A 164 3.92 -0.32 22.19
CA THR A 164 3.91 -1.65 21.54
C THR A 164 4.24 -1.57 20.06
N ALA A 165 4.29 -0.36 19.52
CA ALA A 165 4.53 -0.15 18.12
C ALA A 165 5.25 1.17 17.84
N ALA A 166 5.90 1.23 16.69
CA ALA A 166 6.50 2.46 16.16
C ALA A 166 6.31 2.56 14.64
N ALA A 167 6.41 3.78 14.14
CA ALA A 167 6.55 4.06 12.73
C ALA A 167 7.77 4.96 12.51
N LEU A 168 8.59 4.60 11.55
CA LEU A 168 9.76 5.36 11.10
C LEU A 168 9.47 5.92 9.71
N GLY A 169 9.76 7.20 9.51
CA GLY A 169 9.63 7.90 8.23
C GLY A 169 10.94 8.54 7.78
N GLY A 170 10.97 8.98 6.51
CA GLY A 170 12.13 9.68 5.97
C GLY A 170 13.31 8.79 5.60
N ILE A 171 13.12 7.47 5.47
CA ILE A 171 14.21 6.54 5.18
C ILE A 171 14.57 6.61 3.69
N ALA A 172 15.41 7.56 3.32
CA ALA A 172 15.86 7.79 1.94
C ALA A 172 17.14 7.01 1.57
N THR A 173 17.55 5.99 2.33
CA THR A 173 18.80 5.28 2.14
C THR A 173 18.74 4.18 1.09
N GLY A 174 19.89 3.84 0.50
CA GLY A 174 20.00 2.73 -0.45
C GLY A 174 19.75 1.35 0.17
N ASP A 175 19.84 1.22 1.51
CA ASP A 175 19.51 0.04 2.29
C ASP A 175 18.61 0.42 3.49
N PRO A 176 17.30 0.57 3.26
CA PRO A 176 16.35 0.93 4.30
C PRO A 176 16.31 -0.09 5.45
N ARG A 177 16.44 -1.39 5.12
CA ARG A 177 16.38 -2.47 6.09
C ARG A 177 17.56 -2.46 7.03
N GLY A 178 18.78 -2.28 6.50
CA GLY A 178 20.00 -2.16 7.29
C GLY A 178 19.96 -0.96 8.22
N THR A 179 19.44 0.17 7.75
CA THR A 179 19.24 1.39 8.57
C THR A 179 18.31 1.12 9.75
N VAL A 180 17.15 0.51 9.52
CA VAL A 180 16.19 0.17 10.59
C VAL A 180 16.82 -0.82 11.57
N GLN A 181 17.52 -1.83 11.09
CA GLN A 181 18.20 -2.80 11.95
C GLN A 181 19.28 -2.15 12.82
N ALA A 182 20.07 -1.21 12.28
CA ALA A 182 21.07 -0.48 13.05
C ALA A 182 20.42 0.36 14.18
N ILE A 183 19.29 1.01 13.90
CA ILE A 183 18.53 1.76 14.91
C ILE A 183 18.01 0.81 16.01
N LEU A 184 17.45 -0.32 15.65
CA LEU A 184 16.95 -1.30 16.62
C LEU A 184 18.08 -1.85 17.49
N GLN A 185 19.22 -2.19 16.89
CA GLN A 185 20.40 -2.68 17.63
C GLN A 185 20.94 -1.64 18.62
N SER A 186 20.96 -0.35 18.25
CA SER A 186 21.37 0.72 19.16
C SER A 186 20.42 0.90 20.36
N ALA A 187 19.14 0.53 20.20
CA ALA A 187 18.15 0.50 21.27
C ALA A 187 18.14 -0.84 22.05
N GLY A 188 19.07 -1.75 21.77
CA GLY A 188 19.11 -3.07 22.40
C GLY A 188 17.97 -4.01 21.99
N LEU A 189 17.37 -3.74 20.84
CA LEU A 189 16.28 -4.54 20.27
C LEU A 189 16.82 -5.48 19.20
N THR A 190 16.36 -6.71 19.19
CA THR A 190 16.77 -7.72 18.20
C THR A 190 15.68 -7.94 17.15
N ALA A 191 16.06 -8.42 15.98
CA ALA A 191 15.10 -8.72 14.91
C ALA A 191 14.07 -9.79 15.30
N ASP A 192 14.38 -10.65 16.28
CA ASP A 192 13.47 -11.69 16.76
C ASP A 192 12.33 -11.13 17.64
N THR A 193 12.56 -9.97 18.26
CA THR A 193 11.57 -9.30 19.13
C THR A 193 10.78 -8.21 18.41
N VAL A 194 11.14 -7.89 17.17
CA VAL A 194 10.54 -6.78 16.41
C VAL A 194 10.10 -7.24 15.03
N THR A 195 8.81 -7.17 14.78
CA THR A 195 8.27 -7.38 13.44
C THR A 195 8.38 -6.10 12.63
N MET A 196 9.11 -6.15 11.51
CA MET A 196 9.32 -5.02 10.61
C MET A 196 8.33 -5.05 9.45
N LEU A 197 7.61 -3.95 9.23
CA LEU A 197 6.62 -3.78 8.18
C LEU A 197 7.09 -2.76 7.16
N PRO A 198 7.66 -3.17 6.03
CA PRO A 198 8.18 -2.26 5.01
C PRO A 198 7.04 -1.71 4.14
N TYR A 199 6.39 -0.63 4.57
CA TYR A 199 5.29 0.00 3.81
C TYR A 199 5.74 0.52 2.44
N ALA A 200 6.96 1.06 2.37
CA ALA A 200 7.54 1.51 1.10
C ALA A 200 7.65 0.37 0.07
N THR A 201 8.07 -0.82 0.52
CA THR A 201 8.13 -2.01 -0.35
C THR A 201 6.74 -2.44 -0.81
N LEU A 202 5.77 -2.48 0.10
CA LEU A 202 4.39 -2.84 -0.23
C LEU A 202 3.79 -1.85 -1.24
N ARG A 203 3.98 -0.54 -1.02
CA ARG A 203 3.56 0.51 -1.95
C ARG A 203 4.18 0.32 -3.34
N LEU A 204 5.48 0.03 -3.39
CA LEU A 204 6.18 -0.24 -4.65
C LEU A 204 5.56 -1.42 -5.38
N VAL A 205 5.38 -2.55 -4.70
CA VAL A 205 4.77 -3.77 -5.28
C VAL A 205 3.38 -3.48 -5.83
N LEU A 206 2.52 -2.79 -5.08
CA LEU A 206 1.17 -2.43 -5.54
C LEU A 206 1.22 -1.50 -6.76
N THR A 207 2.15 -0.55 -6.78
CA THR A 207 2.35 0.35 -7.93
C THR A 207 2.77 -0.45 -9.18
N TRP A 208 3.72 -1.36 -9.04
CA TRP A 208 4.15 -2.22 -10.16
C TRP A 208 3.03 -3.11 -10.66
N LEU A 209 2.26 -3.70 -9.74
CA LEU A 209 1.08 -4.49 -10.11
C LEU A 209 0.03 -3.65 -10.85
N ALA A 210 -0.13 -2.37 -10.51
CA ALA A 210 -1.02 -1.46 -11.22
C ALA A 210 -0.51 -1.10 -12.63
N TRP A 211 0.80 -1.01 -12.84
CA TRP A 211 1.39 -0.76 -14.15
C TRP A 211 1.33 -1.96 -15.10
N LEU A 212 1.33 -3.19 -14.57
CA LEU A 212 1.35 -4.43 -15.38
C LEU A 212 0.19 -4.52 -16.39
N PRO A 213 -1.08 -4.22 -16.05
CA PRO A 213 -2.18 -4.15 -17.01
C PRO A 213 -1.97 -3.10 -18.10
N LEU A 214 -1.46 -1.93 -17.73
CA LEU A 214 -1.21 -0.83 -18.67
C LEU A 214 -0.15 -1.20 -19.70
N VAL A 215 0.95 -1.80 -19.23
CA VAL A 215 2.02 -2.30 -20.11
C VAL A 215 1.50 -3.39 -21.04
N THR A 216 0.76 -4.38 -20.52
CA THR A 216 0.21 -5.45 -21.36
C THR A 216 -0.82 -4.94 -22.36
N ALA A 217 -1.67 -3.98 -21.99
CA ALA A 217 -2.61 -3.32 -22.90
C ALA A 217 -1.88 -2.51 -23.97
N GLY A 218 -0.85 -1.76 -23.60
CA GLY A 218 -0.01 -0.99 -24.51
C GLY A 218 0.70 -1.88 -25.53
N LEU A 219 1.29 -2.99 -25.07
CA LEU A 219 1.93 -3.97 -25.96
C LEU A 219 0.94 -4.61 -26.93
N ARG A 220 -0.28 -4.95 -26.48
CA ARG A 220 -1.34 -5.49 -27.34
C ARG A 220 -1.76 -4.45 -28.39
N LEU A 221 -1.98 -3.20 -27.98
CA LEU A 221 -2.33 -2.12 -28.89
C LEU A 221 -1.21 -1.88 -29.92
N ALA A 222 0.02 -1.76 -29.45
CA ALA A 222 1.19 -1.61 -30.33
C ALA A 222 1.27 -2.75 -31.36
N ARG A 223 1.06 -3.99 -30.93
CA ARG A 223 1.03 -5.15 -31.83
C ARG A 223 -0.13 -5.09 -32.84
N GLN A 224 -1.32 -4.65 -32.42
CA GLN A 224 -2.47 -4.49 -33.33
C GLN A 224 -2.21 -3.41 -34.38
N VAL A 225 -1.69 -2.26 -33.95
CA VAL A 225 -1.31 -1.15 -34.85
C VAL A 225 -0.22 -1.61 -35.82
N TRP A 226 0.79 -2.33 -35.31
CA TRP A 226 1.89 -2.88 -36.11
C TRP A 226 1.40 -3.82 -37.22
N HIS A 227 0.45 -4.71 -36.90
CA HIS A 227 -0.13 -5.64 -37.90
C HIS A 227 -1.16 -4.95 -38.83
N GLY A 228 -1.81 -3.88 -38.37
CA GLY A 228 -2.78 -3.10 -39.17
C GLY A 228 -2.14 -2.14 -40.17
N LEU A 229 -0.91 -1.69 -39.90
CA LEU A 229 -0.17 -0.81 -40.79
C LEU A 229 0.40 -1.63 -41.96
N GLN A 230 -0.09 -1.37 -43.17
CA GLN A 230 0.46 -1.94 -44.42
C GLN A 230 1.79 -1.25 -44.82
N LEU A 231 2.75 -1.27 -43.89
CA LEU A 231 4.06 -0.67 -44.08
C LEU A 231 4.93 -1.57 -45.00
N SER A 232 5.70 -0.94 -45.88
CA SER A 232 6.70 -1.63 -46.67
C SER A 232 7.71 -2.37 -45.75
N ARG A 233 8.32 -3.44 -46.23
CA ARG A 233 9.23 -4.26 -45.42
C ARG A 233 10.37 -3.41 -44.80
N GLY A 234 10.92 -2.43 -45.52
CA GLY A 234 11.96 -1.52 -45.03
C GLY A 234 11.50 -0.61 -43.89
N VAL A 235 10.31 -0.01 -44.02
CA VAL A 235 9.76 0.87 -42.98
C VAL A 235 9.45 0.11 -41.69
N ARG A 236 8.98 -1.13 -41.79
CA ARG A 236 8.80 -2.03 -40.62
C ARG A 236 10.12 -2.31 -39.89
N TRP A 237 11.20 -2.58 -40.65
CA TRP A 237 12.52 -2.79 -40.04
C TRP A 237 13.04 -1.54 -39.34
N LEU A 238 12.94 -0.37 -39.95
CA LEU A 238 13.34 0.90 -39.33
C LEU A 238 12.54 1.22 -38.09
N ALA A 239 11.22 1.03 -38.13
CA ALA A 239 10.35 1.27 -36.95
C ALA A 239 10.65 0.27 -35.84
N GLY A 240 10.90 -1.00 -36.12
CA GLY A 240 11.32 -2.01 -35.14
C GLY A 240 12.66 -1.65 -34.48
N PHE A 241 13.62 -1.22 -35.31
CA PHE A 241 14.90 -0.73 -34.79
C PHE A 241 14.75 0.50 -33.91
N GLY A 242 13.93 1.49 -34.31
CA GLY A 242 13.63 2.67 -33.51
C GLY A 242 13.01 2.32 -32.16
N ILE A 243 12.04 1.39 -32.12
CA ILE A 243 11.44 0.90 -30.87
C ILE A 243 12.49 0.22 -29.99
N ALA A 244 13.33 -0.63 -30.56
CA ALA A 244 14.38 -1.32 -29.81
C ALA A 244 15.40 -0.35 -29.21
N VAL A 245 15.83 0.67 -29.96
CA VAL A 245 16.73 1.73 -29.48
C VAL A 245 16.06 2.53 -28.35
N THR A 246 14.80 2.95 -28.54
CA THR A 246 14.06 3.67 -27.50
C THR A 246 13.90 2.84 -26.23
N ALA A 247 13.56 1.55 -26.36
CA ALA A 247 13.48 0.64 -25.23
C ALA A 247 14.83 0.48 -24.53
N ALA A 248 15.92 0.35 -25.27
CA ALA A 248 17.27 0.25 -24.72
C ALA A 248 17.72 1.51 -23.97
N LEU A 249 17.32 2.70 -24.44
CA LEU A 249 17.60 3.96 -23.76
C LEU A 249 16.73 4.19 -22.51
N LEU A 250 15.47 3.72 -22.53
CA LEU A 250 14.55 3.86 -21.39
C LEU A 250 14.77 2.80 -20.31
N LEU A 251 15.35 1.64 -20.66
CA LEU A 251 15.60 0.55 -19.73
C LEU A 251 16.47 0.97 -18.52
N PRO A 252 17.61 1.66 -18.68
CA PRO A 252 18.41 2.11 -17.56
C PRO A 252 17.67 3.11 -16.64
N ALA A 253 16.87 4.01 -17.23
CA ALA A 253 16.05 4.94 -16.48
C ALA A 253 14.96 4.20 -15.68
N GLY A 254 14.34 3.17 -16.27
CA GLY A 254 13.39 2.29 -15.58
C GLY A 254 14.04 1.48 -14.46
N LEU A 255 15.25 0.97 -14.67
CA LEU A 255 16.02 0.26 -13.65
C LEU A 255 16.46 1.18 -12.52
N ALA A 256 16.77 2.44 -12.78
CA ALA A 256 17.13 3.42 -11.76
C ALA A 256 15.96 3.75 -10.79
N LEU A 257 14.71 3.50 -11.21
CA LEU A 257 13.54 3.62 -10.34
C LEU A 257 13.34 2.42 -9.41
N LEU A 258 14.07 1.33 -9.65
CA LEU A 258 14.02 0.14 -8.80
C LEU A 258 14.91 0.34 -7.56
N PRO A 259 14.47 -0.06 -6.37
CA PRO A 259 15.32 -0.10 -5.20
C PRO A 259 16.52 -1.01 -5.44
N ARG A 260 17.70 -0.60 -4.96
CA ARG A 260 18.95 -1.33 -5.18
C ARG A 260 18.91 -2.78 -4.69
N TRP A 261 18.14 -3.06 -3.64
CA TRP A 261 17.99 -4.41 -3.09
C TRP A 261 17.20 -5.36 -4.00
N LEU A 262 16.46 -4.83 -4.98
CA LEU A 262 15.73 -5.63 -5.99
C LEU A 262 16.58 -5.94 -7.22
N ILE A 263 17.75 -5.30 -7.34
CA ILE A 263 18.63 -5.46 -8.49
C ILE A 263 19.74 -6.45 -8.13
N PRO A 264 19.74 -7.65 -8.74
CA PRO A 264 20.79 -8.63 -8.49
C PRO A 264 22.13 -8.12 -9.01
N SER A 265 23.22 -8.40 -8.26
CA SER A 265 24.57 -8.15 -8.73
C SER A 265 24.90 -8.98 -9.98
N ARG A 266 24.28 -10.16 -10.11
CA ARG A 266 24.34 -11.06 -11.28
C ARG A 266 22.95 -11.59 -11.56
N TRP A 267 22.43 -11.34 -12.76
CA TRP A 267 21.09 -11.79 -13.18
C TRP A 267 20.94 -13.32 -13.25
N SER A 268 22.04 -14.02 -13.42
CA SER A 268 22.11 -15.49 -13.49
C SER A 268 22.28 -16.17 -12.12
N ASP A 269 22.24 -15.41 -11.01
CA ASP A 269 22.37 -15.96 -9.66
C ASP A 269 21.02 -16.47 -9.14
N PRO A 270 20.78 -17.79 -9.12
CA PRO A 270 19.53 -18.35 -8.61
C PRO A 270 19.39 -18.11 -7.09
N GLY A 271 20.51 -18.01 -6.34
CA GLY A 271 20.50 -17.77 -4.90
C GLY A 271 19.91 -16.41 -4.55
N PHE A 272 20.16 -15.39 -5.37
CA PHE A 272 19.51 -14.08 -5.20
C PHE A 272 17.98 -14.18 -5.32
N TRP A 273 17.49 -14.87 -6.36
CA TRP A 273 16.04 -14.97 -6.60
C TRP A 273 15.30 -15.80 -5.55
N THR A 274 15.91 -16.89 -5.07
CA THR A 274 15.34 -17.68 -3.97
C THR A 274 15.34 -16.87 -2.67
N GLY A 275 16.43 -16.19 -2.32
CA GLY A 275 16.50 -15.34 -1.13
C GLY A 275 15.52 -14.16 -1.19
N LEU A 276 15.29 -13.57 -2.36
CA LEU A 276 14.28 -12.54 -2.56
C LEU A 276 12.87 -13.09 -2.36
N ALA A 277 12.57 -14.26 -2.94
CA ALA A 277 11.28 -14.92 -2.77
C ALA A 277 11.01 -15.26 -1.29
N ASP A 278 12.00 -15.80 -0.58
CA ASP A 278 11.90 -16.11 0.84
C ASP A 278 11.69 -14.85 1.70
N THR A 279 12.37 -13.75 1.36
CA THR A 279 12.20 -12.46 2.04
C THR A 279 10.80 -11.90 1.82
N LEU A 280 10.28 -11.94 0.60
CA LEU A 280 8.93 -11.48 0.28
C LEU A 280 7.88 -12.37 0.94
N TRP A 281 8.09 -13.69 0.93
CA TRP A 281 7.21 -14.64 1.58
C TRP A 281 7.18 -14.46 3.10
N GLY A 282 8.35 -14.34 3.74
CA GLY A 282 8.46 -14.03 5.17
C GLY A 282 7.76 -12.71 5.52
N THR A 283 7.94 -11.67 4.71
CA THR A 283 7.23 -10.39 4.88
C THR A 283 5.71 -10.58 4.80
N LEU A 284 5.22 -11.33 3.81
CA LEU A 284 3.79 -11.62 3.67
C LEU A 284 3.26 -12.40 4.88
N GLN A 285 4.00 -13.39 5.38
CA GLN A 285 3.63 -14.12 6.59
C GLN A 285 3.53 -13.20 7.81
N CYS A 286 4.47 -12.27 7.98
CA CYS A 286 4.38 -11.25 9.02
C CYS A 286 3.08 -10.43 8.92
N PHE A 287 2.70 -10.01 7.71
CA PHE A 287 1.44 -9.29 7.50
C PHE A 287 0.18 -10.14 7.78
N LEU A 288 0.25 -11.44 7.61
CA LEU A 288 -0.89 -12.34 7.88
C LEU A 288 -1.04 -12.68 9.37
N HIS A 289 0.03 -12.58 10.16
CA HIS A 289 0.05 -12.91 11.59
C HIS A 289 0.11 -11.70 12.51
N LEU A 290 -0.17 -10.50 11.97
CA LEU A 290 -0.19 -9.27 12.76
C LEU A 290 -1.26 -9.29 13.85
N PRO A 291 -0.99 -8.66 15.00
CA PRO A 291 -2.00 -8.44 16.02
C PRO A 291 -3.18 -7.65 15.45
N ASN A 292 -4.36 -7.88 16.02
CA ASN A 292 -5.61 -7.31 15.52
C ASN A 292 -5.80 -5.84 16.00
N THR A 293 -4.80 -4.99 15.73
CA THR A 293 -4.85 -3.55 16.05
C THR A 293 -5.52 -2.75 14.93
N VAL A 294 -5.90 -1.51 15.21
CA VAL A 294 -6.62 -0.65 14.24
C VAL A 294 -5.81 -0.43 12.95
N PRO A 295 -4.50 -0.08 13.00
CA PRO A 295 -3.70 0.08 11.78
C PRO A 295 -3.59 -1.21 10.97
N GLU A 296 -3.41 -2.37 11.64
CA GLU A 296 -3.29 -3.67 10.98
C GLU A 296 -4.60 -4.14 10.36
N GLN A 297 -5.72 -3.92 11.02
CA GLN A 297 -7.04 -4.19 10.43
C GLN A 297 -7.26 -3.38 9.15
N ARG A 298 -6.87 -2.11 9.16
CA ARG A 298 -6.93 -1.26 7.97
C ARG A 298 -6.03 -1.80 6.87
N LEU A 299 -4.79 -2.16 7.20
CA LEU A 299 -3.84 -2.73 6.26
C LEU A 299 -4.34 -4.06 5.68
N ALA A 300 -4.88 -4.94 6.51
CA ALA A 300 -5.46 -6.21 6.06
C ALA A 300 -6.61 -6.00 5.06
N ARG A 301 -7.50 -5.03 5.31
CA ARG A 301 -8.57 -4.66 4.36
C ARG A 301 -8.00 -4.10 3.06
N GLN A 302 -6.97 -3.26 3.13
CA GLN A 302 -6.29 -2.75 1.94
C GLN A 302 -5.68 -3.89 1.11
N LEU A 303 -5.05 -4.87 1.75
CA LEU A 303 -4.51 -6.06 1.07
C LEU A 303 -5.60 -6.93 0.46
N LEU A 304 -6.72 -7.14 1.17
CA LEU A 304 -7.89 -7.86 0.61
C LEU A 304 -8.47 -7.12 -0.60
N THR A 305 -8.59 -5.80 -0.52
CA THR A 305 -9.04 -4.98 -1.65
C THR A 305 -8.07 -5.07 -2.83
N ALA A 306 -6.76 -5.06 -2.56
CA ALA A 306 -5.74 -5.25 -3.61
C ALA A 306 -5.86 -6.63 -4.27
N ALA A 307 -6.07 -7.69 -3.48
CA ALA A 307 -6.31 -9.03 -4.01
C ALA A 307 -7.59 -9.09 -4.87
N GLY A 308 -8.66 -8.42 -4.44
CA GLY A 308 -9.90 -8.26 -5.24
C GLY A 308 -9.66 -7.52 -6.56
N CYS A 309 -8.89 -6.44 -6.53
CA CYS A 309 -8.49 -5.72 -7.74
C CYS A 309 -7.66 -6.60 -8.70
N LEU A 310 -6.73 -7.39 -8.17
CA LEU A 310 -5.94 -8.32 -8.99
C LEU A 310 -6.82 -9.41 -9.61
N ALA A 311 -7.75 -9.99 -8.84
CA ALA A 311 -8.71 -10.95 -9.36
C ALA A 311 -9.60 -10.34 -10.46
N GLY A 312 -10.09 -9.13 -10.25
CA GLY A 312 -10.85 -8.36 -11.24
C GLY A 312 -10.06 -8.09 -12.53
N PHE A 313 -8.78 -7.75 -12.40
CA PHE A 313 -7.87 -7.61 -13.54
C PHE A 313 -7.70 -8.92 -14.31
N MET A 314 -7.43 -10.03 -13.62
CA MET A 314 -7.28 -11.34 -14.24
C MET A 314 -8.54 -11.76 -15.00
N LEU A 315 -9.70 -11.57 -14.39
CA LEU A 315 -11.00 -11.84 -15.03
C LEU A 315 -11.22 -10.95 -16.26
N GLY A 316 -10.95 -9.66 -16.15
CA GLY A 316 -11.02 -8.73 -17.28
C GLY A 316 -10.10 -9.13 -18.43
N ALA A 317 -8.87 -9.55 -18.12
CA ALA A 317 -7.89 -10.03 -19.10
C ALA A 317 -8.35 -11.32 -19.80
N LEU A 318 -8.95 -12.26 -19.06
CA LEU A 318 -9.55 -13.49 -19.61
C LEU A 318 -10.69 -13.18 -20.57
N ILE A 319 -11.64 -12.35 -20.17
CA ILE A 319 -12.76 -11.93 -21.02
C ILE A 319 -12.26 -11.28 -22.32
N LEU A 320 -11.24 -10.43 -22.24
CA LEU A 320 -10.63 -9.79 -23.40
C LEU A 320 -9.90 -10.79 -24.30
N SER A 321 -9.24 -11.82 -23.74
CA SER A 321 -8.54 -12.84 -24.52
C SER A 321 -9.49 -13.73 -25.31
N GLU A 322 -10.57 -14.22 -24.71
CA GLU A 322 -11.56 -15.05 -25.38
C GLU A 322 -12.28 -14.29 -26.51
N SER A 323 -12.52 -13.00 -26.30
CA SER A 323 -13.18 -12.16 -27.32
C SER A 323 -12.33 -11.92 -28.57
N THR A 324 -11.01 -12.21 -28.51
CA THR A 324 -10.09 -12.13 -29.67
C THR A 324 -9.96 -13.45 -30.41
N VAL A 325 -10.02 -14.58 -29.72
CA VAL A 325 -9.91 -15.93 -30.30
C VAL A 325 -11.13 -16.23 -31.20
N ASN A 326 -12.32 -15.82 -30.81
CA ASN A 326 -13.54 -16.03 -31.59
C ASN A 326 -13.64 -15.21 -32.91
N ARG A 327 -12.60 -14.44 -33.28
CA ARG A 327 -12.56 -13.72 -34.56
C ARG A 327 -11.89 -14.50 -35.71
N HIS A 328 -11.41 -15.70 -35.48
CA HIS A 328 -10.84 -16.58 -36.52
C HIS A 328 -11.62 -17.89 -36.70
N PRO A 329 -12.92 -17.88 -37.05
CA PRO A 329 -13.51 -19.04 -37.67
C PRO A 329 -13.49 -18.86 -39.17
N CYS A 330 -12.95 -19.84 -39.87
CA CYS A 330 -13.20 -20.11 -41.30
C CYS A 330 -12.61 -19.13 -42.33
N ARG A 331 -11.29 -19.17 -42.52
CA ARG A 331 -10.69 -18.79 -43.79
C ARG A 331 -9.94 -19.96 -44.49
N HIS A 332 -10.22 -21.18 -44.07
CA HIS A 332 -9.53 -22.37 -44.61
C HIS A 332 -10.48 -23.42 -45.21
N ARG A 333 -11.53 -22.98 -45.94
CA ARG A 333 -12.39 -23.96 -46.65
C ARG A 333 -13.00 -23.42 -47.95
N GLN A 334 -12.24 -22.73 -48.79
CA GLN A 334 -12.67 -22.41 -50.17
C GLN A 334 -11.51 -22.37 -51.16
N THR A 335 -10.72 -23.43 -51.20
CA THR A 335 -9.77 -23.64 -52.33
C THR A 335 -9.55 -25.13 -52.55
N GLU A 336 -10.63 -25.89 -52.74
CA GLU A 336 -10.54 -27.22 -53.36
C GLU A 336 -11.93 -27.60 -53.87
N GLU A 337 -12.32 -26.98 -54.97
CA GLU A 337 -13.26 -27.59 -55.95
C GLU A 337 -13.00 -26.93 -57.30
N LYS A 338 -12.00 -27.47 -57.98
CA LYS A 338 -11.80 -27.24 -59.39
C LYS A 338 -12.49 -28.43 -60.12
N PRO A 339 -13.59 -28.26 -60.81
CA PRO A 339 -14.15 -29.34 -61.62
C PRO A 339 -13.21 -29.62 -62.78
N SER A 340 -12.80 -30.86 -62.91
CA SER A 340 -12.18 -31.40 -64.14
C SER A 340 -13.27 -31.47 -65.20
N SER A 341 -13.16 -30.69 -66.22
CA SER A 341 -13.90 -30.91 -67.50
C SER A 341 -13.00 -31.61 -68.43
N ASP A 342 -13.17 -32.92 -68.48
CA ASP A 342 -12.80 -33.71 -69.71
C ASP A 342 -13.85 -33.49 -70.75
N GLY A 343 -13.40 -33.18 -71.99
CA GLY A 343 -14.15 -33.10 -73.21
C GLY A 343 -13.22 -32.82 -74.35
#